data_2d593d94a27f960b3072874961054aff
#
_entry.id   2d593d94a27f960b3072874961054aff
#
_cell.length_a   1.000
_cell.length_b   1.000
_cell.length_c   1.000
_cell.angle_alpha   90.00
_cell.angle_beta   90.00
_cell.angle_gamma   90.00
#
_symmetry.space_group_name_H-M   'P 1'
#
loop_
_entity.id
_entity.type
_entity.pdbx_description
1 polymer ?
#
loop_
_entity_poly.entity_id
_entity_poly.type
_entity_poly.pdbx_seq_one_letter_code
_entity_poly.pdbx_strand_id
1 'polypeptide(L)'
;MKSAVFYNKSLNHIGEEVCGDNFQSGSTEDSKIMVLSDGLGSGIKASILAILSTEIITTMIEKGVDIEEVVYTITKTLPVCKVRDIAYATFTIIQIFNDGRTKIVNYDNPRAIIFKNGEIHKANYTERLLNEKSIKKYEFIMEKEDFIFVMSDGVVH
;
A
#
# COMPACT_ATOMS: atom_id res chain seq x y z
N MET A 1 -22.64 -11.56 -2.20
CA MET A 1 -21.75 -10.54 -1.65
C MET A 1 -20.33 -11.10 -1.61
N LYS A 2 -19.41 -10.48 -2.31
CA LYS A 2 -18.01 -10.89 -2.28
C LYS A 2 -17.37 -10.31 -1.00
N SER A 3 -16.69 -11.14 -0.25
CA SER A 3 -15.98 -10.72 0.97
C SER A 3 -14.49 -10.90 0.75
N ALA A 4 -13.70 -9.85 0.91
CA ALA A 4 -12.25 -9.91 0.91
C ALA A 4 -11.76 -10.19 2.34
N VAL A 5 -10.76 -11.05 2.46
CA VAL A 5 -10.07 -11.35 3.72
C VAL A 5 -8.60 -10.99 3.55
N PHE A 6 -8.04 -10.31 4.53
CA PHE A 6 -6.65 -9.90 4.53
C PHE A 6 -5.84 -10.67 5.56
N TYR A 7 -4.65 -11.08 5.16
CA TYR A 7 -3.65 -11.67 6.04
C TYR A 7 -2.36 -10.88 5.91
N ASN A 8 -1.68 -10.66 7.03
CA ASN A 8 -0.36 -10.06 7.02
C ASN A 8 0.64 -10.86 7.85
N LYS A 9 1.90 -10.72 7.50
CA LYS A 9 3.02 -11.22 8.29
C LYS A 9 4.16 -10.21 8.22
N SER A 10 4.71 -9.87 9.36
CA SER A 10 5.81 -8.93 9.52
C SER A 10 6.97 -9.62 10.25
N LEU A 11 8.19 -9.31 9.85
CA LEU A 11 9.42 -9.81 10.46
C LEU A 11 10.34 -8.62 10.73
N ASN A 12 10.93 -8.59 11.92
CA ASN A 12 11.93 -7.58 12.24
C ASN A 12 13.27 -7.94 11.59
N HIS A 13 14.04 -6.92 11.21
CA HIS A 13 15.45 -7.11 10.86
C HIS A 13 16.22 -7.71 12.04
N ILE A 14 17.22 -8.53 11.73
CA ILE A 14 18.10 -9.09 12.76
C ILE A 14 18.81 -7.95 13.50
N GLY A 15 18.59 -7.90 14.82
CA GLY A 15 19.15 -6.85 15.69
C GLY A 15 18.30 -5.61 15.84
N GLU A 16 17.13 -5.52 15.20
CA GLU A 16 16.16 -4.44 15.40
C GLU A 16 14.96 -4.92 16.24
N GLU A 17 14.55 -4.10 17.19
CA GLU A 17 13.39 -4.39 18.05
C GLU A 17 12.07 -3.97 17.40
N VAL A 18 12.11 -3.12 16.37
CA VAL A 18 10.93 -2.50 15.74
C VAL A 18 10.98 -2.71 14.23
N CYS A 19 9.88 -3.17 13.66
CA CYS A 19 9.71 -3.27 12.21
C CYS A 19 9.48 -1.89 11.60
N GLY A 20 10.17 -1.59 10.51
CA GLY A 20 9.98 -0.37 9.72
C GLY A 20 8.70 -0.36 8.89
N ASP A 21 8.10 -1.52 8.69
CA ASP A 21 6.88 -1.69 7.92
C ASP A 21 5.64 -1.60 8.80
N ASN A 22 4.54 -1.13 8.23
CA ASN A 22 3.24 -1.19 8.88
C ASN A 22 2.14 -1.61 7.92
N PHE A 23 1.23 -2.40 8.42
CA PHE A 23 0.03 -2.85 7.74
C PHE A 23 -1.20 -2.31 8.46
N GLN A 24 -2.18 -1.84 7.69
CA GLN A 24 -3.48 -1.44 8.21
C GLN A 24 -4.60 -1.84 7.26
N SER A 25 -5.72 -2.23 7.81
CA SER A 25 -6.94 -2.50 7.06
C SER A 25 -8.08 -1.62 7.55
N GLY A 26 -9.00 -1.31 6.65
CA GLY A 26 -10.19 -0.54 6.94
C GLY A 26 -11.32 -0.93 5.99
N SER A 27 -12.45 -0.25 6.12
CA SER A 27 -13.62 -0.50 5.29
C SER A 27 -14.50 0.74 5.12
N THR A 28 -15.18 0.80 3.98
CA THR A 28 -16.30 1.69 3.73
C THR A 28 -17.59 0.87 3.64
N GLU A 29 -18.73 1.49 3.36
CA GLU A 29 -19.98 0.76 3.13
C GLU A 29 -19.89 -0.24 1.97
N ASP A 30 -19.09 0.07 0.95
CA ASP A 30 -19.03 -0.66 -0.31
C ASP A 30 -17.66 -1.26 -0.65
N SER A 31 -16.65 -1.06 0.19
CA SER A 31 -15.30 -1.55 -0.08
C SER A 31 -14.52 -1.94 1.18
N LYS A 32 -13.51 -2.77 0.98
CA LYS A 32 -12.47 -3.06 1.95
C LYS A 32 -11.14 -2.50 1.48
N ILE A 33 -10.36 -2.00 2.45
CA ILE A 33 -9.10 -1.30 2.23
C ILE A 33 -7.98 -2.04 2.93
N MET A 34 -6.85 -2.16 2.26
CA MET A 34 -5.59 -2.62 2.82
C MET A 34 -4.48 -1.64 2.44
N VAL A 35 -3.66 -1.28 3.40
CA VAL A 35 -2.48 -0.44 3.18
C VAL A 35 -1.27 -1.11 3.79
N LEU A 36 -0.23 -1.26 2.97
CA LEU A 36 1.11 -1.66 3.40
C LEU A 36 2.04 -0.47 3.17
N SER A 37 2.78 -0.07 4.17
CA SER A 37 3.77 1.02 4.09
C SER A 37 5.10 0.57 4.66
N ASP A 38 6.18 0.95 4.00
CA ASP A 38 7.55 0.78 4.44
C ASP A 38 8.13 2.18 4.72
N GLY A 39 8.53 2.41 5.97
CA GLY A 39 9.22 3.63 6.35
C GLY A 39 10.70 3.52 6.05
N LEU A 40 11.19 4.36 5.14
CA LEU A 40 12.60 4.35 4.77
C LEU A 40 13.51 4.77 5.92
N GLY A 41 14.58 4.02 6.07
CA GLY A 41 15.51 4.11 7.17
C GLY A 41 15.39 2.91 8.10
N SER A 42 15.81 3.07 9.34
CA SER A 42 15.76 2.01 10.35
C SER A 42 15.21 2.51 11.68
N GLY A 43 14.77 1.55 12.49
CA GLY A 43 14.33 1.78 13.84
C GLY A 43 13.02 2.56 13.97
N ILE A 44 12.89 3.29 15.07
CA ILE A 44 11.65 3.95 15.49
C ILE A 44 11.16 4.98 14.46
N LYS A 45 12.06 5.73 13.81
CA LYS A 45 11.66 6.77 12.85
C LYS A 45 10.98 6.15 11.62
N ALA A 46 11.53 5.07 11.07
CA ALA A 46 10.93 4.35 9.96
C ALA A 46 9.55 3.78 10.35
N SER A 47 9.46 3.18 11.52
CA SER A 47 8.21 2.65 12.06
C SER A 47 7.13 3.74 12.21
N ILE A 48 7.48 4.90 12.76
CA ILE A 48 6.54 6.02 12.91
C ILE A 48 6.03 6.50 11.53
N LEU A 49 6.91 6.64 10.55
CA LEU A 49 6.52 7.04 9.19
C LEU A 49 5.57 6.04 8.55
N ALA A 50 5.84 4.75 8.69
CA ALA A 50 4.97 3.71 8.17
C ALA A 50 3.59 3.71 8.86
N ILE A 51 3.55 3.85 10.18
CA ILE A 51 2.31 3.93 10.96
C ILE A 51 1.50 5.17 10.55
N LEU A 52 2.10 6.33 10.49
CA LEU A 52 1.42 7.56 10.08
C LEU A 52 0.88 7.46 8.66
N SER A 53 1.66 6.90 7.73
CA SER A 53 1.23 6.73 6.34
C SER A 53 0.01 5.84 6.24
N THR A 54 0.02 4.67 6.87
CA THR A 54 -1.11 3.74 6.83
C THR A 54 -2.35 4.32 7.51
N GLU A 55 -2.19 5.00 8.65
CA GLU A 55 -3.28 5.62 9.39
C GLU A 55 -3.96 6.73 8.58
N ILE A 56 -3.17 7.65 8.01
CA ILE A 56 -3.69 8.76 7.22
C ILE A 56 -4.42 8.22 5.97
N ILE A 57 -3.79 7.32 5.22
CA ILE A 57 -4.36 6.74 4.02
C ILE A 57 -5.68 6.05 4.31
N THR A 58 -5.70 5.14 5.30
CA THR A 58 -6.89 4.38 5.66
C THR A 58 -8.02 5.31 6.10
N THR A 59 -7.72 6.25 6.99
CA THR A 59 -8.71 7.21 7.51
C THR A 59 -9.31 8.06 6.40
N MET A 60 -8.51 8.57 5.48
CA MET A 60 -9.01 9.39 4.37
C MET A 60 -9.96 8.59 3.47
N ILE A 61 -9.61 7.35 3.11
CA ILE A 61 -10.47 6.52 2.27
C ILE A 61 -11.78 6.16 3.01
N GLU A 62 -11.71 5.83 4.30
CA GLU A 62 -12.89 5.56 5.13
C GLU A 62 -13.82 6.77 5.25
N LYS A 63 -13.29 7.98 5.14
CA LYS A 63 -14.07 9.23 5.09
C LYS A 63 -14.59 9.57 3.69
N GLY A 64 -14.38 8.70 2.71
CA GLY A 64 -14.90 8.86 1.36
C GLY A 64 -13.99 9.67 0.41
N VAL A 65 -12.75 9.93 0.78
CA VAL A 65 -11.81 10.59 -0.10
C VAL A 65 -11.36 9.61 -1.19
N ASP A 66 -11.34 10.07 -2.43
CA ASP A 66 -10.89 9.24 -3.56
C ASP A 66 -9.40 8.89 -3.44
N ILE A 67 -9.06 7.67 -3.85
CA ILE A 67 -7.70 7.13 -3.72
C ILE A 67 -6.62 8.01 -4.40
N GLU A 68 -6.96 8.68 -5.51
CA GLU A 68 -6.04 9.59 -6.20
C GLU A 68 -5.73 10.84 -5.36
N GLU A 69 -6.76 11.39 -4.72
CA GLU A 69 -6.61 12.54 -3.83
C GLU A 69 -5.83 12.15 -2.57
N VAL A 70 -6.06 10.95 -2.05
CA VAL A 70 -5.30 10.41 -0.91
C VAL A 70 -3.81 10.33 -1.24
N VAL A 71 -3.47 9.74 -2.38
CA VAL A 71 -2.07 9.62 -2.85
C VAL A 71 -1.42 11.00 -3.00
N TYR A 72 -2.12 11.94 -3.60
CA TYR A 72 -1.61 13.29 -3.75
C TYR A 72 -1.37 13.99 -2.40
N THR A 73 -2.31 13.84 -1.48
CA THR A 73 -2.21 14.44 -0.14
C THR A 73 -1.07 13.84 0.66
N ILE A 74 -0.98 12.52 0.73
CA ILE A 74 0.04 11.84 1.53
C ILE A 74 1.45 12.14 1.04
N THR A 75 1.66 12.20 -0.26
CA THR A 75 2.98 12.50 -0.85
C THR A 75 3.43 13.94 -0.60
N LYS A 76 2.50 14.84 -0.33
CA LYS A 76 2.81 16.24 0.04
C LYS A 76 2.93 16.47 1.53
N THR A 77 2.26 15.67 2.33
CA THR A 77 2.14 15.88 3.79
C THR A 77 3.26 15.18 4.55
N LEU A 78 3.76 14.04 4.06
CA LEU A 78 4.84 13.34 4.73
C LEU A 78 6.10 14.20 4.80
N PRO A 79 6.73 14.27 5.98
CA PRO A 79 7.91 15.12 6.18
C PRO A 79 9.06 14.66 5.27
N VAL A 80 9.56 15.59 4.48
CA VAL A 80 10.80 15.41 3.73
C VAL A 80 11.97 15.70 4.68
N CYS A 81 12.87 14.74 4.88
CA CYS A 81 14.09 14.99 5.64
C CYS A 81 15.03 15.89 4.83
N LYS A 82 15.16 17.14 5.24
CA LYS A 82 15.93 18.16 4.54
C LYS A 82 17.44 17.88 4.42
N VAL A 83 17.96 16.89 5.17
CA VAL A 83 19.40 16.58 5.21
C VAL A 83 19.82 15.51 4.20
N ARG A 84 18.89 14.66 3.71
CA ARG A 84 19.20 13.57 2.78
C ARG A 84 18.17 13.37 1.67
N ASP A 85 17.16 14.21 1.53
CA ASP A 85 15.99 13.99 0.66
C ASP A 85 15.31 12.61 0.85
N ILE A 86 15.48 11.98 2.00
CA ILE A 86 15.09 10.61 2.28
C ILE A 86 14.25 10.58 3.56
N ALA A 87 13.05 11.08 3.51
CA ALA A 87 12.06 10.67 4.49
C ALA A 87 10.71 10.64 3.83
N TYR A 88 10.47 9.60 3.12
CA TYR A 88 9.13 9.25 2.71
C TYR A 88 8.90 7.78 3.02
N ALA A 89 7.67 7.42 3.20
CA ALA A 89 7.29 6.03 3.23
C ALA A 89 6.88 5.61 1.83
N THR A 90 7.30 4.45 1.40
CA THR A 90 6.71 3.77 0.26
C THR A 90 5.39 3.14 0.71
N PHE A 91 4.45 2.95 -0.19
CA PHE A 91 3.21 2.30 0.18
C PHE A 91 2.51 1.60 -0.99
N THR A 92 1.70 0.64 -0.63
CA THR A 92 0.74 0.00 -1.53
C THR A 92 -0.64 0.07 -0.92
N ILE A 93 -1.60 0.61 -1.67
CA ILE A 93 -3.01 0.71 -1.28
C ILE A 93 -3.80 -0.28 -2.14
N ILE A 94 -4.62 -1.11 -1.51
CA ILE A 94 -5.57 -1.98 -2.19
C ILE A 94 -6.96 -1.64 -1.70
N GLN A 95 -7.87 -1.33 -2.63
CA GLN A 95 -9.29 -1.14 -2.36
C GLN A 95 -10.09 -2.12 -3.20
N ILE A 96 -10.85 -2.98 -2.53
CA ILE A 96 -11.68 -4.00 -3.16
C ILE A 96 -13.14 -3.69 -2.86
N PHE A 97 -13.91 -3.37 -3.90
CA PHE A 97 -15.33 -3.08 -3.79
C PHE A 97 -16.16 -4.36 -3.72
N ASN A 98 -17.35 -4.26 -3.15
CA ASN A 98 -18.28 -5.40 -2.98
C ASN A 98 -18.68 -6.06 -4.31
N ASP A 99 -18.63 -5.32 -5.42
CA ASP A 99 -18.87 -5.83 -6.78
C ASP A 99 -17.64 -6.51 -7.41
N GLY A 100 -16.51 -6.50 -6.73
CA GLY A 100 -15.25 -7.08 -7.20
C GLY A 100 -14.33 -6.10 -7.92
N ARG A 101 -14.76 -4.87 -8.23
CA ARG A 101 -13.85 -3.84 -8.73
C ARG A 101 -12.71 -3.67 -7.74
N THR A 102 -11.50 -3.63 -8.25
CA THR A 102 -10.30 -3.53 -7.43
C THR A 102 -9.39 -2.45 -7.97
N LYS A 103 -8.95 -1.59 -7.08
CA LYS A 103 -7.95 -0.57 -7.36
C LYS A 103 -6.71 -0.86 -6.52
N ILE A 104 -5.54 -0.83 -7.14
CA ILE A 104 -4.25 -0.89 -6.45
C ILE A 104 -3.46 0.34 -6.84
N VAL A 105 -2.93 1.05 -5.85
CA VAL A 105 -1.95 2.10 -6.06
C VAL A 105 -0.67 1.72 -5.35
N ASN A 106 0.41 1.69 -6.11
CA ASN A 106 1.74 1.36 -5.63
C ASN A 106 2.64 2.59 -5.78
N TYR A 107 3.14 3.08 -4.66
CA TYR A 107 4.07 4.20 -4.60
C TYR A 107 5.45 3.71 -4.19
N ASP A 108 6.33 3.56 -5.18
CA ASP A 108 7.73 3.16 -5.03
C ASP A 108 7.94 1.89 -4.18
N ASN A 109 7.01 0.97 -4.23
CA ASN A 109 7.00 -0.30 -3.52
C ASN A 109 7.06 -1.46 -4.54
N PRO A 110 7.50 -2.67 -4.18
CA PRO A 110 7.46 -3.81 -5.10
C PRO A 110 6.08 -4.04 -5.70
N ARG A 111 6.05 -4.51 -6.94
CA ARG A 111 4.79 -4.72 -7.66
C ARG A 111 3.90 -5.73 -6.94
N ALA A 112 2.60 -5.46 -6.93
CA ALA A 112 1.62 -6.44 -6.53
C ALA A 112 1.62 -7.64 -7.49
N ILE A 113 1.52 -8.84 -6.95
CA ILE A 113 1.35 -10.06 -7.72
C ILE A 113 -0.12 -10.48 -7.62
N ILE A 114 -0.77 -10.60 -8.76
CA ILE A 114 -2.19 -10.92 -8.84
C ILE A 114 -2.33 -12.34 -9.36
N PHE A 115 -3.10 -13.14 -8.66
CA PHE A 115 -3.41 -14.52 -9.06
C PHE A 115 -4.88 -14.62 -9.42
N LYS A 116 -5.13 -15.12 -10.63
CA LYS A 116 -6.46 -15.44 -11.14
C LYS A 116 -6.49 -16.88 -11.61
N ASN A 117 -7.48 -17.64 -11.15
CA ASN A 117 -7.61 -19.07 -11.50
C ASN A 117 -6.35 -19.88 -11.22
N GLY A 118 -5.61 -19.56 -10.16
CA GLY A 118 -4.37 -20.25 -9.79
C GLY A 118 -3.13 -19.86 -10.59
N GLU A 119 -3.25 -18.91 -11.52
CA GLU A 119 -2.14 -18.45 -12.36
C GLU A 119 -1.83 -16.97 -12.10
N ILE A 120 -0.57 -16.60 -12.32
CA ILE A 120 -0.16 -15.20 -12.22
C ILE A 120 -0.80 -14.40 -13.35
N HIS A 121 -1.59 -13.40 -12.99
CA HIS A 121 -2.25 -12.50 -13.91
C HIS A 121 -1.43 -11.21 -14.05
N LYS A 122 -1.02 -10.90 -15.28
CA LYS A 122 -0.37 -9.63 -15.59
C LYS A 122 -1.43 -8.57 -15.83
N ALA A 123 -1.81 -7.84 -14.78
CA ALA A 123 -2.72 -6.71 -14.92
C ALA A 123 -2.03 -5.53 -15.60
N ASN A 124 -2.78 -4.86 -16.46
CA ASN A 124 -2.34 -3.58 -17.02
C ASN A 124 -2.29 -2.52 -15.92
N TYR A 125 -1.33 -1.62 -16.01
CA TYR A 125 -1.19 -0.52 -15.09
C TYR A 125 -0.82 0.76 -15.84
N THR A 126 -1.20 1.88 -15.27
CA THR A 126 -0.68 3.20 -15.65
C THR A 126 0.45 3.58 -14.72
N GLU A 127 1.45 4.26 -15.23
CA GLU A 127 2.59 4.72 -14.45
C GLU A 127 2.79 6.22 -14.64
N ARG A 128 3.02 6.91 -13.55
CA ARG A 128 3.39 8.33 -13.55
C ARG A 128 4.43 8.61 -12.50
N LEU A 129 5.14 9.71 -12.66
CA LEU A 129 6.06 10.22 -11.64
C LEU A 129 5.36 11.26 -10.77
N LEU A 130 5.49 11.13 -9.47
CA LEU A 130 5.09 12.13 -8.50
C LEU A 130 6.25 12.32 -7.50
N ASN A 131 6.78 13.53 -7.39
CA ASN A 131 7.96 13.83 -6.58
C ASN A 131 9.14 12.91 -6.93
N GLU A 132 9.40 12.70 -8.23
CA GLU A 132 10.48 11.84 -8.75
C GLU A 132 10.31 10.34 -8.43
N LYS A 133 9.17 9.94 -7.84
CA LYS A 133 8.86 8.55 -7.49
C LYS A 133 7.80 7.96 -8.42
N SER A 134 7.96 6.67 -8.69
CA SER A 134 7.02 5.94 -9.54
C SER A 134 5.73 5.62 -8.80
N ILE A 135 4.61 6.04 -9.39
CA ILE A 135 3.28 5.60 -8.98
C ILE A 135 2.72 4.69 -10.06
N LYS A 136 2.37 3.47 -9.68
CA LYS A 136 1.67 2.51 -10.54
C LYS A 136 0.25 2.33 -10.04
N LYS A 137 -0.69 2.41 -10.96
CA LYS A 137 -2.11 2.22 -10.68
C LYS A 137 -2.66 1.06 -11.50
N TYR A 138 -3.31 0.13 -10.83
CA TYR A 138 -3.98 -1.02 -11.42
C TYR A 138 -5.48 -0.93 -11.18
N GLU A 139 -6.28 -1.29 -12.17
CA GLU A 139 -7.72 -1.46 -12.05
C GLU A 139 -8.14 -2.76 -12.73
N PHE A 140 -8.86 -3.62 -12.02
CA PHE A 140 -9.35 -4.89 -12.54
C PHE A 140 -10.49 -5.44 -11.68
N ILE A 141 -11.09 -6.53 -12.13
CA ILE A 141 -12.17 -7.21 -11.41
C ILE A 141 -11.60 -8.45 -10.71
N MET A 142 -11.74 -8.50 -9.40
CA MET A 142 -11.49 -9.72 -8.60
C MET A 142 -12.70 -10.63 -8.63
N GLU A 143 -12.45 -11.90 -8.75
CA GLU A 143 -13.45 -12.98 -8.68
C GLU A 143 -13.20 -13.84 -7.44
N LYS A 144 -14.11 -14.76 -7.18
CA LYS A 144 -13.95 -15.72 -6.09
C LYS A 144 -12.66 -16.54 -6.31
N GLU A 145 -11.89 -16.74 -5.23
CA GLU A 145 -10.62 -17.49 -5.24
C GLU A 145 -9.44 -16.76 -5.90
N ASP A 146 -9.63 -15.56 -6.42
CA ASP A 146 -8.52 -14.70 -6.81
C ASP A 146 -7.84 -14.15 -5.57
N PHE A 147 -6.54 -13.92 -5.63
CA PHE A 147 -5.82 -13.26 -4.55
C PHE A 147 -4.72 -12.33 -5.05
N ILE A 148 -4.36 -11.39 -4.18
CA ILE A 148 -3.32 -10.40 -4.40
C ILE A 148 -2.27 -10.58 -3.32
N PHE A 149 -1.02 -10.62 -3.73
CA PHE A 149 0.13 -10.65 -2.84
C PHE A 149 0.91 -9.34 -2.99
N VAL A 150 1.15 -8.67 -1.88
CA VAL A 150 1.96 -7.46 -1.80
C VAL A 150 3.04 -7.61 -0.74
N MET A 151 4.14 -6.93 -0.95
CA MET A 151 5.30 -7.01 -0.06
C MET A 151 6.03 -5.68 0.01
N SER A 152 6.76 -5.46 1.08
CA SER A 152 7.75 -4.39 1.17
C SER A 152 9.07 -4.82 0.50
N ASP A 153 9.97 -3.86 0.29
CA ASP A 153 11.24 -4.12 -0.39
C ASP A 153 12.17 -5.05 0.40
N GLY A 154 12.08 -5.07 1.71
CA GLY A 154 12.83 -5.97 2.58
C GLY A 154 12.61 -7.47 2.34
N VAL A 155 11.55 -7.82 1.61
CA VAL A 155 11.27 -9.21 1.20
C VAL A 155 11.97 -9.57 -0.11
N VAL A 156 12.32 -8.58 -0.92
CA VAL A 156 12.85 -8.74 -2.29
C VAL A 156 14.39 -8.73 -2.31
N HIS A 157 15.02 -8.28 -1.23
CA HIS A 157 16.48 -8.13 -1.11
C HIS A 157 17.10 -9.08 -0.10
#